data_a80ea120d55c3ce98ea7407da26b99f3
#
_entry.id   a80ea120d55c3ce98ea7407da26b99f3
#
_cell.length_a   1.000
_cell.length_b   1.000
_cell.length_c   1.000
_cell.angle_alpha   90.00
_cell.angle_beta   90.00
_cell.angle_gamma   90.00
#
_symmetry.space_group_name_H-M   'P 1'
#
loop_
_entity.id
_entity.type
_entity.pdbx_description
1 polymer ?
#
loop_
_entity_poly.entity_id
_entity_poly.type
_entity_poly.pdbx_seq_one_letter_code
_entity_poly.pdbx_strand_id
1 'polypeptide(L)'
;EGVLADGRLLLVDAGGENLMNYCSDHTRTYPVSGRFTAQQREIYDIVLACHDHIARIVRPGMMYMQEVHLEAYRKLAEGLVGVGLLKGSADDAVAAGAMYLFMPHGLGHGLGMDVHDCENIGERSFDYSLVAERAAQSAPCLHRATWRLRPGTILSDEPGIYFIPALVDKCEAEGKFRGIVD
;
A
#
# COMPACT_ATOMS: atom_id res chain seq x y z
N GLU A 1 14.17 12.92 6.29
CA GLU A 1 14.51 14.35 6.06
C GLU A 1 15.88 14.46 5.41
N GLY A 2 16.02 15.26 4.39
CA GLY A 2 17.27 15.43 3.70
C GLY A 2 17.24 16.58 2.69
N VAL A 3 18.40 16.89 2.14
CA VAL A 3 18.52 17.89 1.08
C VAL A 3 17.97 17.33 -0.23
N LEU A 4 17.17 18.12 -0.92
CA LEU A 4 16.73 17.78 -2.28
C LEU A 4 17.93 17.80 -3.21
N ALA A 5 18.14 16.72 -3.93
CA ALA A 5 19.27 16.56 -4.84
C ALA A 5 18.83 15.85 -6.13
N ASP A 6 19.48 16.17 -7.23
CA ASP A 6 19.27 15.50 -8.50
C ASP A 6 19.41 13.97 -8.36
N GLY A 7 18.59 13.24 -9.09
CA GLY A 7 18.56 11.79 -9.02
C GLY A 7 17.76 11.22 -7.84
N ARG A 8 17.25 12.06 -6.93
CA ARG A 8 16.35 11.64 -5.84
C ARG A 8 14.89 11.85 -6.20
N LEU A 9 14.03 11.13 -5.48
CA LEU A 9 12.59 11.33 -5.49
C LEU A 9 12.18 12.18 -4.27
N LEU A 10 11.17 13.00 -4.46
CA LEU A 10 10.48 13.73 -3.41
C LEU A 10 9.06 13.16 -3.30
N LEU A 11 8.75 12.56 -2.16
CA LEU A 11 7.39 12.22 -1.79
C LEU A 11 6.80 13.40 -1.02
N VAL A 12 5.64 13.85 -1.46
CA VAL A 12 4.84 14.88 -0.79
C VAL A 12 3.54 14.22 -0.37
N ASP A 13 3.34 14.18 0.93
CA ASP A 13 2.10 13.75 1.56
C ASP A 13 1.51 14.96 2.26
N ALA A 14 0.36 15.42 1.76
CA ALA A 14 -0.24 16.67 2.21
C ALA A 14 -1.76 16.59 2.15
N GLY A 15 -2.37 17.07 3.22
CA GLY A 15 -3.81 17.17 3.36
C GLY A 15 -4.26 18.55 3.80
N GLY A 16 -5.55 18.73 3.84
CA GLY A 16 -6.21 19.93 4.36
C GLY A 16 -7.58 19.60 4.89
N GLU A 17 -8.15 20.54 5.59
CA GLU A 17 -9.50 20.45 6.15
C GLU A 17 -10.38 21.54 5.52
N ASN A 18 -11.58 21.20 5.14
CA ASN A 18 -12.53 22.18 4.61
C ASN A 18 -13.36 22.84 5.71
N LEU A 19 -14.18 23.81 5.34
CA LEU A 19 -15.02 24.55 6.29
C LEU A 19 -16.07 23.70 7.03
N MET A 20 -16.32 22.48 6.57
CA MET A 20 -17.22 21.51 7.19
C MET A 20 -16.47 20.48 8.03
N ASN A 21 -15.20 20.72 8.30
CA ASN A 21 -14.29 19.84 9.05
C ASN A 21 -14.03 18.46 8.39
N TYR A 22 -14.19 18.35 7.07
CA TYR A 22 -13.79 17.16 6.35
C TYR A 22 -12.37 17.28 5.83
N CYS A 23 -11.60 16.23 6.04
CA CYS A 23 -10.19 16.14 5.68
C CYS A 23 -10.00 15.68 4.24
N SER A 24 -8.85 16.02 3.68
CA SER A 24 -8.31 15.46 2.44
C SER A 24 -6.93 14.86 2.70
N ASP A 25 -6.54 13.91 1.86
CA ASP A 25 -5.29 13.20 1.96
C ASP A 25 -4.76 12.93 0.55
N HIS A 26 -3.60 13.51 0.22
CA HIS A 26 -3.01 13.42 -1.11
C HIS A 26 -1.51 13.17 -1.04
N THR A 27 -1.09 12.03 -1.56
CA THR A 27 0.34 11.73 -1.73
C THR A 27 0.72 11.74 -3.21
N ARG A 28 1.84 12.38 -3.51
CA ARG A 28 2.45 12.39 -4.85
C ARG A 28 3.96 12.27 -4.75
N THR A 29 4.54 11.55 -5.70
CA THR A 29 5.99 11.36 -5.80
C THR A 29 6.51 12.03 -7.06
N TYR A 30 7.54 12.86 -6.90
CA TYR A 30 8.15 13.65 -7.97
C TYR A 30 9.66 13.37 -8.07
N PRO A 31 10.23 13.33 -9.27
CA PRO A 31 11.69 13.41 -9.40
C PRO A 31 12.16 14.83 -9.10
N VAL A 32 13.16 14.99 -8.22
CA VAL A 32 13.70 16.32 -7.84
C VAL A 32 14.20 17.08 -9.06
N SER A 33 14.81 16.39 -10.04
CA SER A 33 15.28 16.95 -11.32
C SER A 33 14.16 17.37 -12.29
N GLY A 34 12.88 17.12 -11.95
CA GLY A 34 11.75 17.33 -12.85
C GLY A 34 11.57 16.24 -13.92
N ARG A 35 12.46 15.25 -13.99
CA ARG A 35 12.38 14.11 -14.92
C ARG A 35 12.77 12.83 -14.22
N PHE A 36 11.96 11.78 -14.40
CA PHE A 36 12.29 10.44 -13.92
C PHE A 36 13.48 9.86 -14.70
N THR A 37 14.37 9.17 -14.00
CA THR A 37 15.27 8.21 -14.65
C THR A 37 14.46 7.01 -15.17
N ALA A 38 15.06 6.17 -16.02
CA ALA A 38 14.38 4.97 -16.52
C ALA A 38 13.90 4.07 -15.38
N GLN A 39 14.76 3.78 -14.41
CA GLN A 39 14.44 2.94 -13.25
C GLN A 39 13.34 3.56 -12.36
N GLN A 40 13.43 4.87 -12.08
CA GLN A 40 12.38 5.56 -11.33
C GLN A 40 11.04 5.48 -12.06
N ARG A 41 11.05 5.63 -13.38
CA ARG A 41 9.86 5.57 -14.21
C ARG A 41 9.23 4.18 -14.20
N GLU A 42 10.02 3.13 -14.30
CA GLU A 42 9.52 1.75 -14.21
C GLU A 42 8.79 1.50 -12.89
N ILE A 43 9.38 1.86 -11.76
CA ILE A 43 8.74 1.70 -10.45
C ILE A 43 7.50 2.57 -10.31
N TYR A 44 7.57 3.83 -10.77
CA TYR A 44 6.44 4.74 -10.75
C TYR A 44 5.25 4.19 -11.56
N ASP A 45 5.50 3.67 -12.75
CA ASP A 45 4.47 3.12 -13.63
C ASP A 45 3.83 1.84 -13.05
N ILE A 46 4.58 1.03 -12.29
CA ILE A 46 4.01 -0.11 -11.54
C ILE A 46 3.01 0.38 -10.49
N VAL A 47 3.38 1.38 -9.69
CA VAL A 47 2.49 1.95 -8.67
C VAL A 47 1.26 2.60 -9.30
N LEU A 48 1.44 3.37 -10.37
CA LEU A 48 0.35 3.98 -11.11
C LEU A 48 -0.62 2.94 -11.68
N ALA A 49 -0.09 1.87 -12.27
CA ALA A 49 -0.91 0.77 -12.79
C ALA A 49 -1.69 0.03 -11.67
N CYS A 50 -1.12 -0.05 -10.48
CA CYS A 50 -1.81 -0.59 -9.30
C CYS A 50 -2.96 0.34 -8.90
N HIS A 51 -2.70 1.63 -8.72
CA HIS A 51 -3.72 2.63 -8.39
C HIS A 51 -4.89 2.60 -9.39
N ASP A 52 -4.58 2.65 -10.68
CA ASP A 52 -5.60 2.56 -11.74
C ASP A 52 -6.38 1.24 -11.72
N HIS A 53 -5.73 0.14 -11.34
CA HIS A 53 -6.38 -1.17 -11.22
C HIS A 53 -7.37 -1.16 -10.05
N ILE A 54 -6.96 -0.69 -8.89
CA ILE A 54 -7.81 -0.62 -7.69
C ILE A 54 -9.03 0.27 -7.95
N ALA A 55 -8.84 1.45 -8.54
CA ALA A 55 -9.95 2.35 -8.89
C ALA A 55 -11.00 1.69 -9.80
N ARG A 56 -10.60 0.71 -10.64
CA ARG A 56 -11.52 -0.01 -11.54
C ARG A 56 -12.26 -1.16 -10.87
N ILE A 57 -11.64 -1.84 -9.91
CA ILE A 57 -12.21 -3.05 -9.32
C ILE A 57 -13.04 -2.79 -8.07
N VAL A 58 -12.71 -1.73 -7.35
CA VAL A 58 -13.35 -1.40 -6.06
C VAL A 58 -14.85 -1.17 -6.26
N ARG A 59 -15.67 -1.83 -5.43
CA ARG A 59 -17.12 -1.69 -5.45
C ARG A 59 -17.75 -2.05 -4.10
N PRO A 60 -18.98 -1.59 -3.82
CA PRO A 60 -19.70 -1.99 -2.62
C PRO A 60 -19.83 -3.52 -2.50
N GLY A 61 -19.73 -3.99 -1.28
CA GLY A 61 -19.78 -5.41 -0.93
C GLY A 61 -18.43 -6.08 -0.78
N MET A 62 -17.36 -5.53 -1.36
CA MET A 62 -16.01 -6.05 -1.18
C MET A 62 -15.50 -5.81 0.25
N MET A 63 -14.70 -6.75 0.75
CA MET A 63 -13.92 -6.56 1.97
C MET A 63 -12.61 -5.86 1.60
N TYR A 64 -12.39 -4.65 2.15
CA TYR A 64 -11.27 -3.84 1.71
C TYR A 64 -9.93 -4.53 1.93
N MET A 65 -9.73 -5.09 3.12
CA MET A 65 -8.47 -5.72 3.47
C MET A 65 -8.26 -7.08 2.79
N GLN A 66 -9.27 -7.95 2.82
CA GLN A 66 -9.14 -9.33 2.34
C GLN A 66 -9.21 -9.44 0.82
N GLU A 67 -9.83 -8.48 0.15
CA GLU A 67 -10.01 -8.53 -1.30
C GLU A 67 -9.24 -7.42 -2.00
N VAL A 68 -9.49 -6.15 -1.65
CA VAL A 68 -8.91 -5.02 -2.39
C VAL A 68 -7.41 -4.86 -2.13
N HIS A 69 -6.98 -4.92 -0.87
CA HIS A 69 -5.55 -4.80 -0.53
C HIS A 69 -4.72 -5.97 -1.09
N LEU A 70 -5.26 -7.20 -1.06
CA LEU A 70 -4.55 -8.34 -1.65
C LEU A 70 -4.44 -8.23 -3.17
N GLU A 71 -5.43 -7.66 -3.84
CA GLU A 71 -5.34 -7.33 -5.26
C GLU A 71 -4.26 -6.28 -5.55
N ALA A 72 -4.12 -5.27 -4.67
CA ALA A 72 -3.04 -4.29 -4.79
C ALA A 72 -1.67 -4.98 -4.65
N TYR A 73 -1.50 -5.84 -3.65
CA TYR A 73 -0.27 -6.62 -3.48
C TYR A 73 0.04 -7.48 -4.71
N ARG A 74 -0.96 -8.18 -5.25
CA ARG A 74 -0.79 -8.99 -6.47
C ARG A 74 -0.36 -8.13 -7.64
N LYS A 75 -1.00 -6.97 -7.83
CA LYS A 75 -0.69 -6.07 -8.94
C LYS A 75 0.71 -5.45 -8.83
N LEU A 76 1.13 -5.06 -7.64
CA LEU A 76 2.50 -4.61 -7.39
C LEU A 76 3.51 -5.75 -7.60
N ALA A 77 3.21 -6.96 -7.10
CA ALA A 77 4.08 -8.14 -7.29
C ALA A 77 4.28 -8.49 -8.76
N GLU A 78 3.22 -8.44 -9.59
CA GLU A 78 3.33 -8.63 -11.05
C GLU A 78 4.35 -7.67 -11.66
N GLY A 79 4.28 -6.40 -11.30
CA GLY A 79 5.23 -5.39 -11.76
C GLY A 79 6.65 -5.66 -11.27
N LEU A 80 6.82 -6.00 -10.00
CA LEU A 80 8.13 -6.28 -9.40
C LEU A 80 8.78 -7.54 -9.97
N VAL A 81 7.99 -8.56 -10.31
CA VAL A 81 8.47 -9.74 -11.07
C VAL A 81 8.90 -9.32 -12.46
N GLY A 82 8.13 -8.46 -13.13
CA GLY A 82 8.43 -7.96 -14.47
C GLY A 82 9.75 -7.22 -14.58
N VAL A 83 10.15 -6.48 -13.52
CA VAL A 83 11.43 -5.76 -13.45
C VAL A 83 12.55 -6.57 -12.76
N GLY A 84 12.28 -7.82 -12.37
CA GLY A 84 13.27 -8.74 -11.82
C GLY A 84 13.60 -8.56 -10.33
N LEU A 85 12.85 -7.76 -9.59
CA LEU A 85 13.02 -7.58 -8.13
C LEU A 85 12.37 -8.70 -7.32
N LEU A 86 11.41 -9.41 -7.91
CA LEU A 86 10.82 -10.62 -7.35
C LEU A 86 11.03 -11.79 -8.32
N LYS A 87 11.22 -12.97 -7.77
CA LYS A 87 11.37 -14.24 -8.49
C LYS A 87 10.12 -15.11 -8.33
N GLY A 88 9.82 -15.92 -9.32
CA GLY A 88 8.65 -16.81 -9.30
C GLY A 88 7.36 -16.11 -9.73
N SER A 89 6.26 -16.49 -9.14
CA SER A 89 4.95 -15.89 -9.44
C SER A 89 4.58 -14.78 -8.46
N ALA A 90 3.73 -13.84 -8.90
CA ALA A 90 3.17 -12.82 -8.04
C ALA A 90 2.36 -13.44 -6.89
N ASP A 91 1.60 -14.50 -7.16
CA ASP A 91 0.80 -15.20 -6.14
C ASP A 91 1.66 -15.84 -5.06
N ASP A 92 2.81 -16.46 -5.42
CA ASP A 92 3.75 -17.02 -4.45
C ASP A 92 4.36 -15.93 -3.57
N ALA A 93 4.72 -14.78 -4.15
CA ALA A 93 5.26 -13.64 -3.41
C ALA A 93 4.23 -13.07 -2.41
N VAL A 94 2.98 -12.95 -2.81
CA VAL A 94 1.87 -12.51 -1.93
C VAL A 94 1.62 -13.54 -0.84
N ALA A 95 1.53 -14.83 -1.17
CA ALA A 95 1.31 -15.90 -0.21
C ALA A 95 2.43 -16.01 0.84
N ALA A 96 3.68 -15.77 0.42
CA ALA A 96 4.83 -15.74 1.32
C ALA A 96 4.91 -14.48 2.19
N GLY A 97 4.09 -13.46 1.91
CA GLY A 97 4.13 -12.16 2.61
C GLY A 97 5.30 -11.27 2.18
N ALA A 98 5.95 -11.56 1.04
CA ALA A 98 7.12 -10.82 0.56
C ALA A 98 6.80 -9.35 0.22
N MET A 99 5.54 -9.06 -0.10
CA MET A 99 5.10 -7.71 -0.40
C MET A 99 5.25 -6.73 0.76
N TYR A 100 5.34 -7.22 2.00
CA TYR A 100 5.64 -6.39 3.15
C TYR A 100 6.99 -5.66 3.06
N LEU A 101 7.97 -6.23 2.33
CA LEU A 101 9.24 -5.55 2.08
C LEU A 101 9.11 -4.28 1.24
N PHE A 102 8.14 -4.28 0.33
CA PHE A 102 7.96 -3.20 -0.64
C PHE A 102 6.82 -2.26 -0.28
N MET A 103 5.79 -2.74 0.37
CA MET A 103 4.66 -1.93 0.85
C MET A 103 4.31 -2.34 2.29
N PRO A 104 5.02 -1.79 3.30
CA PRO A 104 4.87 -2.19 4.71
C PRO A 104 3.69 -1.50 5.41
N HIS A 105 2.68 -1.07 4.69
CA HIS A 105 1.48 -0.39 5.21
C HIS A 105 0.21 -0.90 4.53
N GLY A 106 -0.95 -0.48 5.05
CA GLY A 106 -2.25 -0.75 4.44
C GLY A 106 -2.43 0.02 3.13
N LEU A 107 -3.27 -0.51 2.23
CA LEU A 107 -3.59 0.17 0.97
C LEU A 107 -4.31 1.51 1.17
N GLY A 108 -5.04 1.64 2.28
CA GLY A 108 -5.78 2.86 2.56
C GLY A 108 -6.64 2.74 3.82
N HIS A 109 -7.33 3.80 4.11
CA HIS A 109 -8.14 4.01 5.31
C HIS A 109 -9.41 4.79 5.01
N GLY A 110 -10.32 4.85 5.98
CA GLY A 110 -11.46 5.76 5.92
C GLY A 110 -11.00 7.22 5.96
N LEU A 111 -11.70 8.06 5.23
CA LEU A 111 -11.44 9.48 5.15
C LEU A 111 -12.73 10.25 5.44
N GLY A 112 -12.70 11.16 6.41
CA GLY A 112 -13.87 11.89 6.85
C GLY A 112 -13.51 13.13 7.64
N MET A 113 -14.07 13.27 8.85
CA MET A 113 -13.73 14.38 9.77
C MET A 113 -12.33 14.21 10.38
N ASP A 114 -11.82 12.97 10.42
CA ASP A 114 -10.42 12.68 10.68
C ASP A 114 -9.77 12.18 9.40
N VAL A 115 -8.47 12.45 9.21
CA VAL A 115 -7.69 11.89 8.08
C VAL A 115 -7.71 10.37 8.12
N HIS A 116 -7.51 9.77 9.30
CA HIS A 116 -7.73 8.36 9.55
C HIS A 116 -9.07 8.18 10.27
N ASP A 117 -10.14 8.25 9.51
CA ASP A 117 -11.49 8.35 10.07
C ASP A 117 -11.88 7.04 10.76
N CYS A 118 -12.41 7.18 11.97
CA CYS A 118 -12.93 6.11 12.81
C CYS A 118 -11.91 5.04 13.26
N GLU A 119 -10.62 5.20 13.05
CA GLU A 119 -9.60 4.24 13.51
C GLU A 119 -9.45 4.21 15.04
N ASN A 120 -9.62 5.33 15.69
CA ASN A 120 -9.48 5.50 17.14
C ASN A 120 -10.58 4.81 17.97
N ILE A 121 -11.72 4.47 17.37
CA ILE A 121 -12.78 3.73 18.06
C ILE A 121 -12.58 2.22 18.05
N GLY A 122 -11.50 1.77 17.40
CA GLY A 122 -11.02 0.40 17.39
C GLY A 122 -11.76 -0.49 16.39
N GLU A 123 -11.03 -1.45 15.90
CA GLU A 123 -11.47 -2.41 14.89
C GLU A 123 -12.80 -3.11 15.27
N ARG A 124 -13.05 -3.34 16.53
CA ARG A 124 -14.24 -4.07 17.02
C ARG A 124 -15.55 -3.27 16.93
N SER A 125 -15.48 -1.97 16.68
CA SER A 125 -16.66 -1.11 16.61
C SER A 125 -17.36 -1.14 15.25
N PHE A 126 -16.72 -1.67 14.23
CA PHE A 126 -17.24 -1.82 12.88
C PHE A 126 -17.48 -3.29 12.55
N ASP A 127 -18.58 -3.87 12.96
CA ASP A 127 -19.08 -5.20 12.53
C ASP A 127 -17.97 -6.19 12.09
N TYR A 128 -16.98 -6.37 12.95
CA TYR A 128 -15.89 -7.33 12.76
C TYR A 128 -16.31 -8.78 13.06
N SER A 129 -17.60 -9.03 13.20
CA SER A 129 -18.13 -10.39 13.23
C SER A 129 -17.75 -11.22 11.99
N LEU A 130 -17.20 -10.54 10.99
CA LEU A 130 -16.68 -11.09 9.73
C LEU A 130 -15.17 -10.93 9.57
N VAL A 131 -14.46 -10.44 10.56
CA VAL A 131 -13.01 -10.68 10.62
C VAL A 131 -12.88 -12.17 10.95
N ALA A 132 -13.07 -12.98 9.90
CA ALA A 132 -12.54 -14.32 9.89
C ALA A 132 -11.16 -14.23 10.54
N GLU A 133 -10.92 -15.08 11.51
CA GLU A 133 -9.69 -15.28 12.23
C GLU A 133 -8.54 -14.64 11.48
N ARG A 134 -7.90 -13.65 12.09
CA ARG A 134 -6.64 -13.12 11.55
C ARG A 134 -5.84 -14.36 11.23
N ALA A 135 -5.98 -14.81 10.00
CA ALA A 135 -5.08 -15.82 9.49
C ALA A 135 -3.73 -15.32 9.91
N ALA A 136 -2.94 -16.17 10.53
CA ALA A 136 -1.65 -15.83 11.06
C ALA A 136 -0.78 -15.33 9.90
N GLN A 137 -1.10 -14.14 9.41
CA GLN A 137 -0.35 -13.43 8.41
C GLN A 137 0.91 -12.98 9.10
N SER A 138 1.98 -13.54 8.65
CA SER A 138 3.34 -13.42 9.17
C SER A 138 3.92 -12.00 9.09
N ALA A 139 3.14 -11.01 8.71
CA ALA A 139 3.54 -9.62 8.66
C ALA A 139 2.63 -8.78 9.55
N PRO A 140 3.19 -7.97 10.46
CA PRO A 140 2.42 -7.02 11.26
C PRO A 140 2.07 -5.80 10.39
N CYS A 141 1.29 -5.99 9.33
CA CYS A 141 0.70 -4.87 8.62
C CYS A 141 -0.34 -4.23 9.53
N LEU A 142 -0.21 -2.94 9.73
CA LEU A 142 -1.26 -2.11 10.30
C LEU A 142 -2.37 -1.98 9.24
N HIS A 143 -3.32 -2.90 9.30
CA HIS A 143 -4.46 -2.91 8.39
C HIS A 143 -5.47 -1.89 8.88
N ARG A 144 -5.60 -0.80 8.17
CA ARG A 144 -6.42 0.34 8.62
C ARG A 144 -7.88 0.22 8.21
N ALA A 145 -8.17 -0.30 7.02
CA ALA A 145 -9.54 -0.45 6.53
C ALA A 145 -9.92 -1.92 6.38
N THR A 146 -10.54 -2.50 7.40
CA THR A 146 -10.86 -3.95 7.43
C THR A 146 -12.34 -4.25 7.20
N TRP A 147 -13.17 -3.24 6.98
CA TRP A 147 -14.61 -3.39 6.84
C TRP A 147 -15.09 -3.69 5.41
N ARG A 148 -16.33 -4.11 5.32
CA ARG A 148 -17.03 -4.28 4.05
C ARG A 148 -17.44 -2.93 3.48
N LEU A 149 -17.08 -2.66 2.25
CA LEU A 149 -17.42 -1.43 1.55
C LEU A 149 -18.94 -1.29 1.35
N ARG A 150 -19.43 -0.08 1.58
CA ARG A 150 -20.83 0.30 1.39
C ARG A 150 -20.92 1.48 0.43
N PRO A 151 -22.05 1.68 -0.27
CA PRO A 151 -22.27 2.91 -1.02
C PRO A 151 -22.12 4.14 -0.10
N GLY A 152 -21.39 5.16 -0.56
CA GLY A 152 -21.13 6.37 0.21
C GLY A 152 -19.89 6.31 1.11
N THR A 153 -19.18 5.16 1.20
CA THR A 153 -17.89 5.09 1.88
C THR A 153 -16.83 5.86 1.11
N ILE A 154 -16.06 6.70 1.80
CA ILE A 154 -14.90 7.40 1.26
C ILE A 154 -13.66 6.73 1.84
N LEU A 155 -12.71 6.42 0.98
CA LEU A 155 -11.46 5.73 1.31
C LEU A 155 -10.30 6.39 0.58
N SER A 156 -9.12 6.33 1.17
CA SER A 156 -7.88 6.54 0.44
C SER A 156 -7.51 5.30 -0.39
N ASP A 157 -6.75 5.51 -1.47
CA ASP A 157 -6.12 4.47 -2.29
C ASP A 157 -4.66 4.88 -2.54
N GLU A 158 -3.75 4.29 -1.78
CA GLU A 158 -2.38 4.75 -1.60
C GLU A 158 -1.36 3.62 -1.79
N PRO A 159 -1.36 2.93 -2.93
CA PRO A 159 -0.35 1.94 -3.21
C PRO A 159 1.04 2.58 -3.29
N GLY A 160 2.06 1.89 -2.80
CA GLY A 160 3.43 2.38 -2.85
C GLY A 160 4.44 1.25 -2.99
N ILE A 161 5.64 1.60 -3.48
CA ILE A 161 6.81 0.73 -3.47
C ILE A 161 7.93 1.47 -2.77
N TYR A 162 8.45 0.86 -1.71
CA TYR A 162 9.48 1.42 -0.86
C TYR A 162 10.71 0.50 -0.85
N PHE A 163 11.87 1.11 -0.89
CA PHE A 163 13.14 0.42 -0.72
C PHE A 163 13.75 0.85 0.61
N ILE A 164 13.56 0.03 1.64
CA ILE A 164 13.97 0.31 3.03
C ILE A 164 15.14 -0.61 3.40
N PRO A 165 16.40 -0.16 3.32
CA PRO A 165 17.57 -1.02 3.57
C PRO A 165 17.49 -1.75 4.90
N ALA A 166 17.13 -1.06 5.98
CA ALA A 166 17.03 -1.68 7.30
C ALA A 166 15.99 -2.81 7.38
N LEU A 167 14.93 -2.77 6.56
CA LEU A 167 13.94 -3.84 6.50
C LEU A 167 14.46 -5.02 5.70
N VAL A 168 15.17 -4.75 4.62
CA VAL A 168 15.84 -5.78 3.80
C VAL A 168 16.88 -6.51 4.65
N ASP A 169 17.81 -5.77 5.29
CA ASP A 169 18.85 -6.33 6.17
C ASP A 169 18.25 -7.23 7.26
N LYS A 170 17.16 -6.79 7.86
CA LYS A 170 16.44 -7.58 8.87
C LYS A 170 15.88 -8.88 8.31
N CYS A 171 15.22 -8.83 7.17
CA CYS A 171 14.65 -10.02 6.53
C CYS A 171 15.73 -11.00 6.08
N GLU A 172 16.86 -10.50 5.56
CA GLU A 172 18.03 -11.33 5.23
C GLU A 172 18.60 -12.04 6.46
N ALA A 173 18.79 -11.30 7.56
CA ALA A 173 19.28 -11.86 8.82
C ALA A 173 18.35 -12.95 9.37
N GLU A 174 17.05 -12.77 9.22
CA GLU A 174 16.03 -13.74 9.62
C GLU A 174 15.84 -14.88 8.60
N GLY A 175 16.49 -14.81 7.44
CA GLY A 175 16.37 -15.80 6.36
C GLY A 175 15.00 -15.79 5.67
N LYS A 176 14.26 -14.71 5.78
CA LYS A 176 12.95 -14.55 5.15
C LYS A 176 13.06 -14.27 3.66
N PHE A 177 12.06 -14.72 2.92
CA PHE A 177 11.87 -14.47 1.47
C PHE A 177 13.02 -14.93 0.57
N ARG A 178 13.87 -15.84 1.04
CA ARG A 178 14.95 -16.43 0.21
C ARG A 178 14.38 -17.10 -1.02
N GLY A 179 14.95 -16.76 -2.19
CA GLY A 179 14.52 -17.28 -3.49
C GLY A 179 13.24 -16.62 -4.05
N ILE A 180 12.67 -15.65 -3.34
CA ILE A 180 11.53 -14.82 -3.80
C ILE A 180 11.99 -13.40 -4.10
N VAL A 181 12.82 -12.83 -3.23
CA VAL A 181 13.39 -11.49 -3.41
C VAL A 181 14.82 -11.61 -3.94
N ASP A 182 15.20 -10.71 -4.85
CA ASP A 182 16.55 -10.65 -5.44
C ASP A 182 17.35 -9.49 -4.87
#